data_ad2e375d40e1ef44bf09971e9b9158f3
#
_entry.id   ad2e375d40e1ef44bf09971e9b9158f3
#
_cell.length_a   1.000
_cell.length_b   1.000
_cell.length_c   1.000
_cell.angle_alpha   90.00
_cell.angle_beta   90.00
_cell.angle_gamma   90.00
#
_symmetry.space_group_name_H-M   'P 1'
#
loop_
_entity.id
_entity.type
_entity.pdbx_description
1 polymer ?
#
loop_
_entity_poly.entity_id
_entity_poly.type
_entity_poly.pdbx_seq_one_letter_code
_entity_poly.pdbx_strand_id
1 'polypeptide(L)'
;MDFPIVASKYDYVNVFFNNLAPIVVNEYIRRHGQYRLYPSTVLAMAALESGYNLNAETLFGIKGEGQILDTTEYIDGKYVNVKDSFKLYPSISASVQGLYDLMQIERYHPACECVEWEEECRQIQKCGYATDPEYSDKLISIINSYQLTMFNSLDNMLVDEESTEQNCDSVEETIREYTVQSGDNLWNIVKDFYNLSDNSVISTKVDEIATYNNIKNPSIIYAGQILKMI
;
A
#
# COMPACT_ATOMS: atom_id res chain seq x y z
N MET A 1 -17.36 5.54 -8.68
CA MET A 1 -16.26 6.13 -9.49
C MET A 1 -15.30 5.01 -9.84
N ASP A 2 -14.94 4.85 -11.10
CA ASP A 2 -14.05 3.76 -11.50
C ASP A 2 -12.61 4.13 -11.12
N PHE A 3 -11.98 3.30 -10.31
CA PHE A 3 -10.57 3.48 -9.93
C PHE A 3 -9.68 3.28 -11.17
N PRO A 4 -8.65 4.14 -11.41
CA PRO A 4 -7.77 3.96 -12.55
C PRO A 4 -7.07 2.60 -12.51
N ILE A 5 -6.87 1.99 -13.68
CA ILE A 5 -6.21 0.70 -13.80
C ILE A 5 -4.93 0.80 -14.65
N VAL A 6 -3.90 0.08 -14.24
CA VAL A 6 -2.70 -0.14 -15.06
C VAL A 6 -3.01 -1.21 -16.10
N ALA A 7 -2.78 -0.88 -17.37
CA ALA A 7 -2.94 -1.77 -18.51
C ALA A 7 -1.59 -1.99 -19.21
N SER A 8 -0.79 -2.90 -18.70
CA SER A 8 0.47 -3.35 -19.29
C SER A 8 0.25 -4.59 -20.16
N LYS A 9 1.19 -4.87 -21.07
CA LYS A 9 1.23 -6.14 -21.80
C LYS A 9 1.58 -7.37 -20.95
N TYR A 10 1.98 -7.15 -19.71
CA TYR A 10 2.37 -8.20 -18.76
C TYR A 10 1.31 -8.34 -17.66
N ASP A 11 0.62 -9.48 -17.62
CA ASP A 11 -0.47 -9.72 -16.68
C ASP A 11 -0.04 -9.61 -15.22
N TYR A 12 1.15 -10.10 -14.85
CA TYR A 12 1.65 -10.01 -13.48
C TYR A 12 1.85 -8.56 -13.01
N VAL A 13 2.21 -7.64 -13.93
CA VAL A 13 2.34 -6.21 -13.64
C VAL A 13 0.97 -5.60 -13.38
N ASN A 14 -0.03 -5.95 -14.20
CA ASN A 14 -1.40 -5.51 -14.05
C ASN A 14 -1.97 -5.96 -12.69
N VAL A 15 -1.78 -7.24 -12.37
CA VAL A 15 -2.19 -7.82 -11.08
C VAL A 15 -1.50 -7.08 -9.92
N PHE A 16 -0.19 -6.84 -10.01
CA PHE A 16 0.56 -6.14 -8.97
C PHE A 16 0.01 -4.75 -8.71
N PHE A 17 -0.01 -3.87 -9.70
CA PHE A 17 -0.41 -2.49 -9.51
C PHE A 17 -1.90 -2.34 -9.19
N ASN A 18 -2.77 -3.07 -9.88
CA ASN A 18 -4.21 -2.92 -9.70
C ASN A 18 -4.70 -3.43 -8.33
N ASN A 19 -3.97 -4.34 -7.70
CA ASN A 19 -4.26 -4.77 -6.32
C ASN A 19 -3.60 -3.85 -5.27
N LEU A 20 -2.40 -3.32 -5.56
CA LEU A 20 -1.69 -2.49 -4.60
C LEU A 20 -2.16 -1.03 -4.59
N ALA A 21 -2.51 -0.47 -5.75
CA ALA A 21 -2.83 0.95 -5.87
C ALA A 21 -4.00 1.40 -4.99
N PRO A 22 -5.12 0.65 -4.84
CA PRO A 22 -6.18 1.04 -3.91
C PRO A 22 -5.69 1.16 -2.46
N ILE A 23 -4.82 0.24 -2.03
CA ILE A 23 -4.27 0.22 -0.66
C ILE A 23 -3.37 1.45 -0.44
N VAL A 24 -2.49 1.74 -1.40
CA VAL A 24 -1.57 2.89 -1.33
C VAL A 24 -2.34 4.21 -1.36
N VAL A 25 -3.30 4.36 -2.26
CA VAL A 25 -4.11 5.60 -2.37
C VAL A 25 -4.93 5.83 -1.11
N ASN A 26 -5.60 4.81 -0.59
CA ASN A 26 -6.39 4.93 0.65
C ASN A 26 -5.50 5.35 1.83
N GLU A 27 -4.30 4.78 1.97
CA GLU A 27 -3.38 5.18 3.03
C GLU A 27 -2.84 6.60 2.80
N TYR A 28 -2.54 6.98 1.56
CA TYR A 28 -2.13 8.35 1.21
C TYR A 28 -3.19 9.39 1.62
N ILE A 29 -4.45 9.12 1.32
CA ILE A 29 -5.59 9.97 1.69
C ILE A 29 -5.74 10.03 3.21
N ARG A 30 -5.72 8.87 3.88
CA ARG A 30 -5.82 8.78 5.34
C ARG A 30 -4.73 9.58 6.07
N ARG A 31 -3.57 9.73 5.44
CA ARG A 31 -2.42 10.50 5.95
C ARG A 31 -2.43 11.98 5.55
N HIS A 32 -3.56 12.52 5.12
CA HIS A 32 -3.65 13.95 4.81
C HIS A 32 -3.16 14.81 6.00
N GLY A 33 -2.33 15.81 5.71
CA GLY A 33 -1.70 16.65 6.75
C GLY A 33 -0.49 16.04 7.47
N GLN A 34 -0.05 14.83 7.09
CA GLN A 34 1.18 14.21 7.56
C GLN A 34 2.23 14.18 6.43
N TYR A 35 3.48 13.83 6.78
CA TYR A 35 4.52 13.57 5.79
C TYR A 35 4.20 12.31 5.01
N ARG A 36 4.05 12.44 3.68
CA ARG A 36 3.61 11.35 2.82
C ARG A 36 4.23 11.48 1.43
N LEU A 37 4.58 10.35 0.83
CA LEU A 37 5.03 10.27 -0.55
C LEU A 37 3.83 10.13 -1.49
N TYR A 38 3.96 10.61 -2.72
CA TYR A 38 2.96 10.40 -3.75
C TYR A 38 2.68 8.92 -4.00
N PRO A 39 1.42 8.55 -4.29
CA PRO A 39 1.06 7.16 -4.61
C PRO A 39 1.91 6.56 -5.71
N SER A 40 2.24 7.31 -6.76
CA SER A 40 3.10 6.84 -7.85
C SER A 40 4.50 6.44 -7.38
N THR A 41 5.10 7.20 -6.47
CA THR A 41 6.42 6.91 -5.89
C THR A 41 6.35 5.65 -5.04
N VAL A 42 5.34 5.53 -4.16
CA VAL A 42 5.15 4.35 -3.31
C VAL A 42 4.95 3.09 -4.14
N LEU A 43 4.14 3.15 -5.20
CA LEU A 43 3.92 2.03 -6.12
C LEU A 43 5.20 1.61 -6.84
N ALA A 44 6.01 2.58 -7.29
CA ALA A 44 7.28 2.30 -7.94
C ALA A 44 8.30 1.70 -6.96
N MET A 45 8.37 2.20 -5.73
CA MET A 45 9.20 1.62 -4.66
C MET A 45 8.82 0.16 -4.42
N ALA A 46 7.53 -0.13 -4.22
CA ALA A 46 7.05 -1.49 -4.02
C ALA A 46 7.42 -2.42 -5.19
N ALA A 47 7.25 -1.96 -6.43
CA ALA A 47 7.60 -2.74 -7.62
C ALA A 47 9.10 -3.05 -7.70
N LEU A 48 9.93 -2.04 -7.41
CA LEU A 48 11.39 -2.18 -7.47
C LEU A 48 11.93 -3.12 -6.38
N GLU A 49 11.47 -2.94 -5.13
CA GLU A 49 11.94 -3.71 -3.97
C GLU A 49 11.46 -5.17 -4.00
N SER A 50 10.21 -5.41 -4.41
CA SER A 50 9.60 -6.75 -4.40
C SER A 50 9.76 -7.54 -5.69
N GLY A 51 10.23 -6.89 -6.78
CA GLY A 51 10.22 -7.50 -8.11
C GLY A 51 8.79 -7.81 -8.60
N TYR A 52 7.82 -6.95 -8.30
CA TYR A 52 6.39 -7.13 -8.61
C TYR A 52 5.74 -8.33 -7.89
N ASN A 53 6.19 -8.63 -6.68
CA ASN A 53 5.65 -9.74 -5.89
C ASN A 53 4.80 -9.21 -4.71
N LEU A 54 3.47 -9.39 -4.81
CA LEU A 54 2.52 -9.00 -3.75
C LEU A 54 2.57 -9.90 -2.50
N ASN A 55 3.16 -11.07 -2.61
CA ASN A 55 3.31 -11.98 -1.46
C ASN A 55 4.57 -11.68 -0.63
N ALA A 56 5.28 -10.58 -0.95
CA ALA A 56 6.49 -10.22 -0.25
C ALA A 56 6.17 -9.67 1.15
N GLU A 57 6.59 -10.37 2.20
CA GLU A 57 6.47 -9.93 3.58
C GLU A 57 7.28 -8.64 3.85
N THR A 58 8.26 -8.35 2.99
CA THR A 58 9.15 -7.18 3.05
C THR A 58 8.97 -6.29 1.82
N LEU A 59 7.72 -5.93 1.49
CA LEU A 59 7.35 -5.22 0.25
C LEU A 59 8.22 -3.99 -0.08
N PHE A 60 8.73 -3.29 0.93
CA PHE A 60 9.52 -2.07 0.78
C PHE A 60 10.97 -2.20 1.30
N GLY A 61 11.42 -3.37 1.68
CA GLY A 61 12.79 -3.55 2.20
C GLY A 61 13.11 -2.69 3.43
N ILE A 62 12.13 -2.41 4.30
CA ILE A 62 12.34 -1.55 5.49
C ILE A 62 13.23 -2.27 6.49
N LYS A 63 14.40 -1.69 6.78
CA LYS A 63 15.34 -2.22 7.77
C LYS A 63 14.79 -2.12 9.18
N GLY A 64 15.09 -3.12 10.00
CA GLY A 64 14.70 -3.17 11.41
C GLY A 64 14.71 -4.58 11.97
N GLU A 65 14.23 -4.76 13.20
CA GLU A 65 14.12 -6.07 13.82
C GLU A 65 13.11 -6.94 13.07
N GLY A 66 13.54 -8.11 12.59
CA GLY A 66 12.72 -9.03 11.81
C GLY A 66 13.54 -10.15 11.17
N GLN A 67 13.41 -10.35 9.87
CA GLN A 67 14.10 -11.42 9.16
C GLN A 67 15.47 -10.97 8.61
N ILE A 68 16.49 -11.79 8.81
CA ILE A 68 17.80 -11.58 8.20
C ILE A 68 17.79 -12.15 6.78
N LEU A 69 18.01 -11.29 5.79
CA LEU A 69 18.05 -11.65 4.37
C LEU A 69 19.39 -11.23 3.75
N ASP A 70 19.77 -11.94 2.69
CA ASP A 70 20.85 -11.50 1.81
C ASP A 70 20.34 -10.34 0.96
N THR A 71 21.09 -9.25 0.93
CA THR A 71 20.80 -8.07 0.12
C THR A 71 22.06 -7.54 -0.54
N THR A 72 21.92 -6.67 -1.53
CA THR A 72 23.03 -6.05 -2.21
C THR A 72 23.04 -4.54 -1.92
N GLU A 73 24.15 -4.07 -1.37
CA GLU A 73 24.37 -2.64 -1.07
C GLU A 73 25.45 -2.07 -1.97
N TYR A 74 25.35 -0.79 -2.33
CA TYR A 74 26.39 -0.08 -3.05
C TYR A 74 27.31 0.63 -2.05
N ILE A 75 28.53 0.10 -1.88
CA ILE A 75 29.52 0.55 -0.89
C ILE A 75 30.83 0.83 -1.62
N ASP A 76 31.39 2.03 -1.43
CA ASP A 76 32.69 2.45 -2.00
C ASP A 76 32.80 2.20 -3.53
N GLY A 77 31.72 2.51 -4.26
CA GLY A 77 31.71 2.40 -5.72
C GLY A 77 31.49 0.97 -6.24
N LYS A 78 31.06 0.02 -5.40
CA LYS A 78 30.84 -1.39 -5.78
C LYS A 78 29.59 -1.95 -5.16
N TYR A 79 28.93 -2.86 -5.88
CA TYR A 79 27.85 -3.67 -5.31
C TYR A 79 28.44 -4.80 -4.46
N VAL A 80 28.01 -4.89 -3.20
CA VAL A 80 28.49 -5.86 -2.21
C VAL A 80 27.29 -6.60 -1.62
N ASN A 81 27.37 -7.93 -1.60
CA ASN A 81 26.36 -8.74 -0.91
C ASN A 81 26.60 -8.68 0.59
N VAL A 82 25.56 -8.30 1.31
CA VAL A 82 25.55 -8.21 2.78
C VAL A 82 24.34 -8.92 3.34
N LYS A 83 24.37 -9.19 4.64
CA LYS A 83 23.17 -9.64 5.37
C LYS A 83 22.65 -8.49 6.20
N ASP A 84 21.36 -8.22 6.07
CA ASP A 84 20.70 -7.19 6.85
C ASP A 84 19.36 -7.68 7.40
N SER A 85 18.85 -7.03 8.43
CA SER A 85 17.59 -7.38 9.08
C SER A 85 16.47 -6.48 8.56
N PHE A 86 15.38 -7.09 8.09
CA PHE A 86 14.23 -6.43 7.53
C PHE A 86 12.99 -6.68 8.37
N LYS A 87 12.18 -5.64 8.56
CA LYS A 87 10.89 -5.75 9.25
C LYS A 87 9.95 -6.65 8.46
N LEU A 88 9.26 -7.54 9.16
CA LEU A 88 8.17 -8.33 8.61
C LEU A 88 6.83 -7.68 8.96
N TYR A 89 5.96 -7.62 7.98
CA TYR A 89 4.62 -7.09 8.14
C TYR A 89 3.57 -8.18 7.92
N PRO A 90 2.48 -8.21 8.72
CA PRO A 90 1.48 -9.26 8.66
C PRO A 90 0.59 -9.19 7.42
N SER A 91 0.62 -8.09 6.69
CA SER A 91 -0.16 -7.88 5.47
C SER A 91 0.47 -6.80 4.58
N ILE A 92 0.06 -6.74 3.32
CA ILE A 92 0.44 -5.68 2.38
C ILE A 92 0.00 -4.30 2.91
N SER A 93 -1.21 -4.19 3.45
CA SER A 93 -1.70 -2.96 4.06
C SER A 93 -0.82 -2.51 5.23
N ALA A 94 -0.42 -3.43 6.12
CA ALA A 94 0.49 -3.12 7.21
C ALA A 94 1.89 -2.70 6.71
N SER A 95 2.37 -3.27 5.60
CA SER A 95 3.64 -2.87 4.98
C SER A 95 3.57 -1.45 4.40
N VAL A 96 2.45 -1.11 3.73
CA VAL A 96 2.20 0.25 3.22
C VAL A 96 2.13 1.25 4.38
N GLN A 97 1.39 0.95 5.45
CA GLN A 97 1.36 1.77 6.66
C GLN A 97 2.76 1.95 7.25
N GLY A 98 3.55 0.88 7.33
CA GLY A 98 4.92 0.91 7.83
C GLY A 98 5.86 1.81 7.02
N LEU A 99 5.68 1.90 5.70
CA LEU A 99 6.40 2.85 4.86
C LEU A 99 6.01 4.30 5.21
N TYR A 100 4.71 4.59 5.29
CA TYR A 100 4.28 5.95 5.65
C TYR A 100 4.65 6.33 7.08
N ASP A 101 4.72 5.37 8.03
CA ASP A 101 5.27 5.61 9.37
C ASP A 101 6.77 5.94 9.32
N LEU A 102 7.52 5.30 8.43
CA LEU A 102 8.93 5.63 8.19
C LEU A 102 9.10 7.06 7.67
N MET A 103 8.18 7.56 6.86
CA MET A 103 8.22 8.93 6.33
C MET A 103 8.01 10.00 7.41
N GLN A 104 7.50 9.66 8.59
CA GLN A 104 7.38 10.60 9.71
C GLN A 104 8.74 10.93 10.37
N ILE A 105 9.80 10.18 10.02
CA ILE A 105 11.16 10.46 10.52
C ILE A 105 11.73 11.67 9.78
N GLU A 106 12.24 12.66 10.53
CA GLU A 106 12.75 13.94 10.02
C GLU A 106 13.69 13.82 8.80
N ARG A 107 14.49 12.75 8.75
CA ARG A 107 15.39 12.48 7.62
C ARG A 107 14.67 12.41 6.27
N TYR A 108 13.40 11.97 6.25
CA TYR A 108 12.63 11.78 5.02
C TYR A 108 11.69 12.97 4.69
N HIS A 109 11.54 13.93 5.58
CA HIS A 109 10.67 15.09 5.35
C HIS A 109 10.99 15.83 4.04
N PRO A 110 12.28 16.05 3.65
CA PRO A 110 12.58 16.72 2.38
C PRO A 110 12.01 16.02 1.14
N ALA A 111 11.82 14.71 1.18
CA ALA A 111 11.17 13.99 0.09
C ALA A 111 9.66 14.25 0.08
N CYS A 112 9.03 14.21 1.26
CA CYS A 112 7.57 14.39 1.41
C CYS A 112 7.10 15.83 1.15
N GLU A 113 8.00 16.82 1.15
CA GLU A 113 7.72 18.24 0.90
C GLU A 113 7.86 18.63 -0.58
N CYS A 114 8.22 17.69 -1.45
CA CYS A 114 8.34 17.94 -2.88
C CYS A 114 6.96 18.12 -3.53
N VAL A 115 6.86 19.12 -4.42
CA VAL A 115 5.66 19.38 -5.22
C VAL A 115 5.64 18.48 -6.45
N GLU A 116 6.82 18.17 -7.01
CA GLU A 116 6.97 17.36 -8.22
C GLU A 116 7.44 15.95 -7.85
N TRP A 117 6.74 14.96 -8.35
CA TRP A 117 7.02 13.56 -8.04
C TRP A 117 8.41 13.07 -8.50
N GLU A 118 8.96 13.63 -9.59
CA GLU A 118 10.35 13.33 -10.02
C GLU A 118 11.36 13.83 -9.00
N GLU A 119 11.13 15.00 -8.43
CA GLU A 119 12.02 15.53 -7.38
C GLU A 119 11.86 14.72 -6.09
N GLU A 120 10.66 14.29 -5.76
CA GLU A 120 10.42 13.37 -4.65
C GLU A 120 11.23 12.08 -4.79
N CYS A 121 11.25 11.47 -5.99
CA CYS A 121 12.08 10.28 -6.27
C CYS A 121 13.59 10.56 -6.03
N ARG A 122 14.07 11.75 -6.42
CA ARG A 122 15.47 12.14 -6.18
C ARG A 122 15.75 12.41 -4.70
N GLN A 123 14.80 13.02 -4.00
CA GLN A 123 14.96 13.34 -2.59
C GLN A 123 14.90 12.10 -1.71
N ILE A 124 14.04 11.12 -1.99
CA ILE A 124 13.99 9.87 -1.21
C ILE A 124 15.33 9.11 -1.29
N GLN A 125 16.01 9.14 -2.45
CA GLN A 125 17.36 8.61 -2.60
C GLN A 125 18.37 9.43 -1.78
N LYS A 126 18.36 10.76 -1.88
CA LYS A 126 19.25 11.65 -1.10
C LYS A 126 19.05 11.50 0.42
N CYS A 127 17.84 11.23 0.85
CA CYS A 127 17.52 10.90 2.23
C CYS A 127 18.09 9.53 2.69
N GLY A 128 18.72 8.79 1.77
CA GLY A 128 19.40 7.52 2.06
C GLY A 128 18.42 6.36 2.26
N TYR A 129 17.32 6.33 1.51
CA TYR A 129 16.43 5.19 1.49
C TYR A 129 17.11 3.96 0.87
N ALA A 130 17.83 4.16 -0.23
CA ALA A 130 18.61 3.14 -0.90
C ALA A 130 20.06 3.63 -1.14
N THR A 131 21.00 2.70 -1.20
CA THR A 131 22.40 2.96 -1.48
C THR A 131 22.72 2.97 -2.99
N ASP A 132 21.83 2.41 -3.81
CA ASP A 132 21.96 2.35 -5.26
C ASP A 132 21.97 3.77 -5.88
N PRO A 133 23.05 4.19 -6.58
CA PRO A 133 23.13 5.51 -7.20
C PRO A 133 22.08 5.74 -8.31
N GLU A 134 21.53 4.68 -8.88
CA GLU A 134 20.50 4.75 -9.94
C GLU A 134 19.08 4.61 -9.40
N TYR A 135 18.89 4.61 -8.06
CA TYR A 135 17.59 4.32 -7.45
C TYR A 135 16.48 5.25 -7.94
N SER A 136 16.71 6.57 -7.92
CA SER A 136 15.71 7.55 -8.39
C SER A 136 15.38 7.39 -9.87
N ASP A 137 16.36 7.11 -10.71
CA ASP A 137 16.12 6.91 -12.15
C ASP A 137 15.30 5.65 -12.42
N LYS A 138 15.52 4.59 -11.65
CA LYS A 138 14.72 3.37 -11.69
C LYS A 138 13.27 3.64 -11.29
N LEU A 139 13.03 4.39 -10.20
CA LEU A 139 11.68 4.79 -9.79
C LEU A 139 10.98 5.60 -10.88
N ILE A 140 11.63 6.64 -11.41
CA ILE A 140 11.10 7.49 -12.48
C ILE A 140 10.77 6.66 -13.74
N SER A 141 11.64 5.71 -14.09
CA SER A 141 11.42 4.82 -15.22
C SER A 141 10.17 3.94 -15.03
N ILE A 142 9.97 3.39 -13.84
CA ILE A 142 8.78 2.58 -13.50
C ILE A 142 7.52 3.43 -13.57
N ILE A 143 7.53 4.62 -12.94
CA ILE A 143 6.39 5.54 -12.92
C ILE A 143 5.95 5.89 -14.34
N ASN A 144 6.90 6.26 -15.19
CA ASN A 144 6.62 6.62 -16.59
C ASN A 144 6.15 5.41 -17.42
N SER A 145 6.79 4.25 -17.24
CA SER A 145 6.47 3.04 -18.02
C SER A 145 5.04 2.56 -17.79
N TYR A 146 4.51 2.75 -16.60
CA TYR A 146 3.18 2.30 -16.21
C TYR A 146 2.20 3.44 -15.93
N GLN A 147 2.60 4.70 -16.22
CA GLN A 147 1.77 5.91 -16.06
C GLN A 147 1.19 6.05 -14.65
N LEU A 148 1.97 5.72 -13.62
CA LEU A 148 1.49 5.64 -12.25
C LEU A 148 1.06 6.99 -11.67
N THR A 149 1.43 8.12 -12.30
CA THR A 149 0.99 9.46 -11.89
C THR A 149 -0.53 9.65 -11.91
N MET A 150 -1.26 8.79 -12.64
CA MET A 150 -2.71 8.79 -12.62
C MET A 150 -3.31 8.57 -11.21
N PHE A 151 -2.54 7.98 -10.29
CA PHE A 151 -2.95 7.77 -8.91
C PHE A 151 -2.68 8.98 -7.99
N ASN A 152 -1.87 9.97 -8.42
CA ASN A 152 -1.51 11.13 -7.60
C ASN A 152 -2.65 12.15 -7.48
N SER A 153 -3.54 12.22 -8.47
CA SER A 153 -4.63 13.20 -8.53
C SER A 153 -5.90 12.77 -7.77
N LEU A 154 -5.92 11.58 -7.21
CA LEU A 154 -7.10 11.06 -6.49
C LEU A 154 -7.36 11.77 -5.15
N ASP A 155 -6.37 12.48 -4.60
CA ASP A 155 -6.53 13.34 -3.42
C ASP A 155 -7.53 14.49 -3.67
N ASN A 156 -7.52 15.06 -4.88
CA ASN A 156 -8.43 16.15 -5.26
C ASN A 156 -9.87 15.67 -5.52
N MET A 157 -10.08 14.39 -5.79
CA MET A 157 -11.39 13.83 -6.07
C MET A 157 -12.26 13.66 -4.82
N LEU A 158 -11.66 13.67 -3.64
CA LEU A 158 -12.38 13.59 -2.36
C LEU A 158 -12.64 14.98 -1.75
N VAL A 159 -11.98 16.04 -2.27
CA VAL A 159 -12.19 17.42 -1.81
C VAL A 159 -13.34 18.09 -2.52
N ASP A 160 -13.73 17.63 -3.73
CA ASP A 160 -14.83 18.20 -4.52
C ASP A 160 -16.24 17.83 -4.01
N GLU A 161 -16.35 16.95 -3.00
CA GLU A 161 -17.63 16.71 -2.30
C GLU A 161 -17.90 17.69 -1.14
N GLU A 162 -16.93 18.56 -0.77
CA GLU A 162 -17.09 19.54 0.33
C GLU A 162 -17.53 20.96 -0.09
N SER A 163 -17.87 21.22 -1.37
CA SER A 163 -18.36 22.54 -1.79
C SER A 163 -19.84 22.56 -2.15
N THR A 164 -20.68 22.04 -1.30
CA THR A 164 -22.08 22.49 -1.15
C THR A 164 -22.44 22.53 0.32
N GLU A 165 -22.59 23.75 0.81
CA GLU A 165 -22.92 24.09 2.20
C GLU A 165 -24.17 23.39 2.73
N GLN A 166 -24.09 23.12 4.04
CA GLN A 166 -25.15 22.89 5.01
C GLN A 166 -25.57 21.42 5.26
N ASN A 167 -24.88 20.73 6.11
CA ASN A 167 -25.34 20.36 7.47
C ASN A 167 -24.25 19.50 8.13
N CYS A 168 -23.77 20.03 9.25
CA CYS A 168 -22.95 19.29 10.20
C CYS A 168 -23.81 18.14 10.78
N ASP A 169 -23.62 16.95 10.21
CA ASP A 169 -23.85 15.72 10.94
C ASP A 169 -22.66 14.80 10.65
N SER A 170 -22.06 14.34 11.72
CA SER A 170 -20.90 13.45 11.78
C SER A 170 -20.93 12.41 10.66
N VAL A 171 -19.92 12.45 9.76
CA VAL A 171 -19.63 11.30 8.91
C VAL A 171 -19.02 10.24 9.84
N GLU A 172 -19.86 9.50 10.53
CA GLU A 172 -19.54 8.14 10.95
C GLU A 172 -19.21 7.38 9.65
N GLU A 173 -17.96 6.91 9.51
CA GLU A 173 -17.67 5.76 8.64
C GLU A 173 -18.80 4.76 8.94
N THR A 174 -19.70 4.54 7.99
CA THR A 174 -20.76 3.56 8.17
C THR A 174 -20.11 2.18 8.11
N ILE A 175 -19.51 1.79 9.24
CA ILE A 175 -19.09 0.41 9.48
C ILE A 175 -20.35 -0.42 9.31
N ARG A 176 -20.46 -1.13 8.19
CA ARG A 176 -21.56 -2.04 7.98
C ARG A 176 -21.28 -3.30 8.78
N GLU A 177 -22.29 -3.81 9.49
CA GLU A 177 -22.16 -5.04 10.25
C GLU A 177 -22.78 -6.20 9.46
N TYR A 178 -22.11 -7.36 9.51
CA TYR A 178 -22.63 -8.62 9.01
C TYR A 178 -22.70 -9.63 10.14
N THR A 179 -23.88 -10.22 10.34
CA THR A 179 -24.05 -11.30 11.32
C THR A 179 -23.85 -12.65 10.63
N VAL A 180 -22.80 -13.38 11.04
CA VAL A 180 -22.45 -14.68 10.50
C VAL A 180 -23.61 -15.67 10.66
N GLN A 181 -24.01 -16.31 9.57
CA GLN A 181 -25.04 -17.33 9.52
C GLN A 181 -24.42 -18.73 9.67
N SER A 182 -25.29 -19.73 10.01
CA SER A 182 -24.81 -21.10 10.02
C SER A 182 -24.44 -21.60 8.60
N GLY A 183 -23.20 -22.05 8.44
CA GLY A 183 -22.66 -22.48 7.15
C GLY A 183 -21.80 -21.44 6.43
N ASP A 184 -21.72 -20.21 6.96
CA ASP A 184 -20.86 -19.18 6.41
C ASP A 184 -19.37 -19.48 6.62
N ASN A 185 -18.56 -18.96 5.71
CA ASN A 185 -17.14 -18.80 5.88
C ASN A 185 -16.73 -17.37 5.50
N LEU A 186 -15.67 -16.88 6.10
CA LEU A 186 -15.26 -15.48 5.92
C LEU A 186 -14.94 -15.12 4.46
N TRP A 187 -14.41 -16.06 3.69
CA TRP A 187 -14.13 -15.90 2.27
C TRP A 187 -15.39 -15.57 1.45
N ASN A 188 -16.44 -16.39 1.62
CA ASN A 188 -17.70 -16.20 0.89
C ASN A 188 -18.42 -14.93 1.35
N ILE A 189 -18.42 -14.64 2.67
CA ILE A 189 -18.98 -13.39 3.20
C ILE A 189 -18.31 -12.19 2.53
N VAL A 190 -16.97 -12.13 2.52
CA VAL A 190 -16.20 -11.04 1.90
C VAL A 190 -16.47 -10.95 0.41
N LYS A 191 -16.41 -12.09 -0.29
CA LYS A 191 -16.67 -12.16 -1.72
C LYS A 191 -18.04 -11.56 -2.07
N ASP A 192 -19.08 -11.99 -1.39
CA ASP A 192 -20.47 -11.61 -1.69
C ASP A 192 -20.77 -10.17 -1.21
N PHE A 193 -20.26 -9.79 -0.04
CA PHE A 193 -20.50 -8.47 0.54
C PHE A 193 -19.90 -7.33 -0.30
N TYR A 194 -18.69 -7.56 -0.86
CA TYR A 194 -18.00 -6.59 -1.70
C TYR A 194 -18.13 -6.87 -3.20
N ASN A 195 -18.94 -7.89 -3.59
CA ASN A 195 -19.15 -8.31 -4.97
C ASN A 195 -17.83 -8.56 -5.73
N LEU A 196 -16.90 -9.27 -5.08
CA LEU A 196 -15.58 -9.56 -5.63
C LEU A 196 -15.59 -10.86 -6.44
N SER A 197 -14.81 -10.89 -7.53
CA SER A 197 -14.66 -12.09 -8.38
C SER A 197 -13.23 -12.62 -8.46
N ASP A 198 -12.24 -11.81 -8.13
CA ASP A 198 -10.84 -12.19 -8.15
C ASP A 198 -10.41 -12.79 -6.81
N ASN A 199 -9.86 -14.00 -6.84
CA ASN A 199 -9.48 -14.72 -5.62
C ASN A 199 -8.34 -14.04 -4.84
N SER A 200 -7.44 -13.32 -5.49
CA SER A 200 -6.35 -12.60 -4.82
C SER A 200 -6.88 -11.38 -4.07
N VAL A 201 -7.82 -10.65 -4.67
CA VAL A 201 -8.51 -9.52 -4.03
C VAL A 201 -9.34 -10.00 -2.84
N ILE A 202 -10.08 -11.11 -3.01
CA ILE A 202 -10.85 -11.70 -1.92
C ILE A 202 -9.93 -12.09 -0.77
N SER A 203 -8.78 -12.73 -1.04
CA SER A 203 -7.82 -13.12 0.00
C SER A 203 -7.32 -11.92 0.79
N THR A 204 -6.91 -10.86 0.11
CA THR A 204 -6.45 -9.63 0.75
C THR A 204 -7.53 -9.02 1.63
N LYS A 205 -8.76 -8.93 1.11
CA LYS A 205 -9.89 -8.36 1.86
C LYS A 205 -10.32 -9.24 3.04
N VAL A 206 -10.19 -10.55 2.93
CA VAL A 206 -10.42 -11.50 4.03
C VAL A 206 -9.43 -11.23 5.17
N ASP A 207 -8.15 -11.02 4.85
CA ASP A 207 -7.12 -10.73 5.85
C ASP A 207 -7.34 -9.36 6.52
N GLU A 208 -7.79 -8.35 5.76
CA GLU A 208 -8.17 -7.04 6.32
C GLU A 208 -9.34 -7.16 7.30
N ILE A 209 -10.44 -7.81 6.88
CA ILE A 209 -11.63 -8.01 7.73
C ILE A 209 -11.29 -8.86 8.94
N ALA A 210 -10.46 -9.90 8.79
CA ALA A 210 -10.02 -10.72 9.91
C ALA A 210 -9.21 -9.89 10.93
N THR A 211 -8.29 -9.08 10.45
CA THR A 211 -7.46 -8.21 11.29
C THR A 211 -8.31 -7.19 12.03
N TYR A 212 -9.20 -6.50 11.32
CA TYR A 212 -10.08 -5.47 11.90
C TYR A 212 -11.02 -6.03 12.98
N ASN A 213 -11.48 -7.28 12.78
CA ASN A 213 -12.35 -7.99 13.72
C ASN A 213 -11.60 -8.82 14.77
N ASN A 214 -10.27 -8.70 14.86
CA ASN A 214 -9.41 -9.47 15.78
C ASN A 214 -9.56 -11.00 15.63
N ILE A 215 -9.80 -11.48 14.41
CA ILE A 215 -9.94 -12.90 14.09
C ILE A 215 -8.54 -13.48 13.85
N LYS A 216 -8.06 -14.30 14.78
CA LYS A 216 -6.71 -14.91 14.69
C LYS A 216 -6.57 -15.95 13.58
N ASN A 217 -7.66 -16.61 13.22
CA ASN A 217 -7.69 -17.60 12.14
C ASN A 217 -8.91 -17.33 11.25
N PRO A 218 -8.71 -16.79 10.03
CA PRO A 218 -9.79 -16.48 9.09
C PRO A 218 -10.67 -17.67 8.70
N SER A 219 -10.18 -18.90 8.90
CA SER A 219 -10.96 -20.13 8.65
C SER A 219 -11.96 -20.46 9.77
N ILE A 220 -11.92 -19.73 10.88
CA ILE A 220 -12.76 -20.03 12.05
C ILE A 220 -13.59 -18.80 12.41
N ILE A 221 -14.86 -18.82 12.05
CA ILE A 221 -15.90 -17.85 12.46
C ILE A 221 -17.11 -18.60 13.00
N TYR A 222 -17.92 -17.96 13.82
CA TYR A 222 -19.01 -18.60 14.52
C TYR A 222 -20.34 -17.99 14.14
N ALA A 223 -21.38 -18.82 13.95
CA ALA A 223 -22.74 -18.34 13.73
C ALA A 223 -23.20 -17.41 14.86
N GLY A 224 -23.75 -16.26 14.51
CA GLY A 224 -24.10 -15.18 15.43
C GLY A 224 -22.97 -14.20 15.73
N GLN A 225 -21.74 -14.45 15.26
CA GLN A 225 -20.64 -13.47 15.35
C GLN A 225 -20.97 -12.26 14.48
N ILE A 226 -20.75 -11.05 15.02
CA ILE A 226 -20.91 -9.81 14.26
C ILE A 226 -19.55 -9.43 13.70
N LEU A 227 -19.48 -9.31 12.38
CA LEU A 227 -18.31 -8.84 11.64
C LEU A 227 -18.51 -7.40 11.22
N LYS A 228 -17.54 -6.55 11.54
CA LYS A 228 -17.48 -5.18 11.04
C LYS A 228 -16.83 -5.20 9.66
N MET A 229 -17.57 -4.76 8.65
CA MET A 229 -17.19 -4.74 7.25
C MET A 229 -16.75 -3.31 6.89
N ILE A 230 -15.44 -3.13 6.62
CA ILE A 230 -14.75 -1.85 6.38
C ILE A 230 -14.43 -1.65 4.91
#